data_a392902faab4313f06018de0a560700f
#
_entry.id   a392902faab4313f06018de0a560700f
#
_cell.length_a   1.000
_cell.length_b   1.000
_cell.length_c   1.000
_cell.angle_alpha   90.00
_cell.angle_beta   90.00
_cell.angle_gamma   90.00
#
_symmetry.space_group_name_H-M   'P 1'
#
loop_
_entity.id
_entity.type
_entity.pdbx_description
1 polymer ?
#
loop_
_entity_poly.entity_id
_entity_poly.type
_entity_poly.pdbx_seq_one_letter_code
_entity_poly.pdbx_strand_id
1 'polypeptide(L)'
;MDILADGEYRINDEIDIGGDGISNFIFGRGWLLEIIELSKGDFFFYSDDKEVRSTTTRFGVFYPPFTIVRPHVRNVKGRVIGFGAVRSVPELPQTPFIFDTDLDGILVNVDHVVRILAASPDRRSIVLNSKLSFLSIKAKRLIDENYLAYPSISRIAARLGVSPEHLSRQFKRDYYMSPSSYLHQLRVSEATFRLAIGEEIIDISNEVGYNDLSRFYKQFKKRTKTSPAECRTMLKKPA
;
A
#
# COMPACT_ATOMS: atom_id res chain seq x y z
N MET A 1 -1.01 6.10 -13.72
CA MET A 1 0.15 6.37 -12.82
C MET A 1 1.33 6.76 -13.67
N ASP A 2 1.88 7.96 -13.46
CA ASP A 2 3.01 8.51 -14.20
C ASP A 2 4.27 8.40 -13.35
N ILE A 3 5.32 7.79 -13.89
CA ILE A 3 6.62 7.70 -13.24
C ILE A 3 7.41 8.97 -13.54
N LEU A 4 7.97 9.54 -12.51
CA LEU A 4 8.81 10.72 -12.54
C LEU A 4 10.27 10.35 -12.26
N ALA A 5 11.16 11.35 -12.21
CA ALA A 5 12.54 11.15 -11.80
C ALA A 5 12.64 10.69 -10.34
N ASP A 6 13.78 10.12 -9.95
CA ASP A 6 14.15 9.77 -8.56
C ASP A 6 13.17 8.85 -7.83
N GLY A 7 12.45 7.99 -8.57
CA GLY A 7 11.51 7.05 -7.99
C GLY A 7 10.20 7.68 -7.50
N GLU A 8 9.92 8.90 -7.92
CA GLU A 8 8.65 9.58 -7.70
C GLU A 8 7.59 9.11 -8.70
N TYR A 9 6.31 9.19 -8.32
CA TYR A 9 5.20 8.86 -9.20
C TYR A 9 3.95 9.67 -8.87
N ARG A 10 3.10 9.85 -9.88
CA ARG A 10 1.78 10.48 -9.75
C ARG A 10 0.66 9.50 -10.09
N ILE A 11 -0.47 9.68 -9.42
CA ILE A 11 -1.73 9.02 -9.71
C ILE A 11 -2.74 10.11 -10.09
N ASN A 12 -3.48 9.87 -11.16
CA ASN A 12 -4.65 10.67 -11.52
C ASN A 12 -5.63 9.68 -12.16
N ASP A 13 -6.67 9.31 -11.44
CA ASP A 13 -7.55 8.23 -11.85
C ASP A 13 -8.98 8.48 -11.38
N GLU A 14 -9.94 7.86 -12.05
CA GLU A 14 -11.34 7.81 -11.62
C GLU A 14 -11.57 6.57 -10.77
N ILE A 15 -12.37 6.72 -9.72
CA ILE A 15 -12.80 5.62 -8.86
C ILE A 15 -14.26 5.31 -9.17
N ASP A 16 -14.53 4.09 -9.58
CA ASP A 16 -15.89 3.55 -9.69
C ASP A 16 -15.91 2.14 -9.09
N ILE A 17 -16.33 2.04 -7.83
CA ILE A 17 -16.42 0.77 -7.10
C ILE A 17 -17.89 0.54 -6.77
N GLY A 18 -18.56 -0.30 -7.58
CA GLY A 18 -19.93 -0.73 -7.31
C GLY A 18 -19.98 -1.72 -6.15
N GLY A 19 -20.99 -1.59 -5.30
CA GLY A 19 -21.20 -2.47 -4.14
C GLY A 19 -20.37 -2.10 -2.92
N ASP A 20 -20.43 -2.97 -1.92
CA ASP A 20 -19.69 -2.81 -0.67
C ASP A 20 -18.44 -3.69 -0.70
N GLY A 21 -17.31 -3.13 -0.32
CA GLY A 21 -16.03 -3.82 -0.34
C GLY A 21 -15.14 -3.49 0.84
N ILE A 22 -14.38 -4.49 1.28
CA ILE A 22 -13.32 -4.36 2.26
C ILE A 22 -12.07 -4.96 1.64
N SER A 23 -11.01 -4.19 1.52
CA SER A 23 -9.74 -4.66 0.98
C SER A 23 -8.59 -4.33 1.90
N ASN A 24 -7.62 -5.24 2.01
CA ASN A 24 -6.36 -4.89 2.65
C ASN A 24 -5.47 -4.22 1.60
N PHE A 25 -5.12 -2.95 1.83
CA PHE A 25 -4.12 -2.24 1.07
C PHE A 25 -2.78 -2.32 1.77
N ILE A 26 -1.74 -2.62 1.02
CA ILE A 26 -0.37 -2.73 1.50
C ILE A 26 0.52 -1.88 0.61
N PHE A 27 1.18 -0.93 1.24
CA PHE A 27 2.20 -0.12 0.60
C PHE A 27 3.56 -0.78 0.83
N GLY A 28 4.39 -0.81 -0.21
CA GLY A 28 5.75 -1.33 -0.13
C GLY A 28 6.70 -0.32 0.54
N ARG A 29 7.92 -0.22 0.03
CA ARG A 29 8.95 0.71 0.55
C ARG A 29 8.69 2.19 0.25
N GLY A 30 7.71 2.50 -0.59
CA GLY A 30 7.31 3.86 -0.90
C GLY A 30 6.26 4.40 0.05
N TRP A 31 6.15 5.71 0.08
CA TRP A 31 5.05 6.45 0.70
C TRP A 31 4.13 7.02 -0.38
N LEU A 32 2.89 7.33 0.01
CA LEU A 32 1.88 7.90 -0.89
C LEU A 32 0.99 8.89 -0.14
N LEU A 33 0.76 10.04 -0.72
CA LEU A 33 -0.35 10.93 -0.39
C LEU A 33 -1.37 10.84 -1.51
N GLU A 34 -2.60 10.52 -1.16
CA GLU A 34 -3.76 10.59 -2.05
C GLU A 34 -4.70 11.72 -1.61
N ILE A 35 -5.20 12.49 -2.57
CA ILE A 35 -6.34 13.38 -2.41
C ILE A 35 -7.51 12.72 -3.13
N ILE A 36 -8.54 12.41 -2.39
CA ILE A 36 -9.72 11.70 -2.88
C ILE A 36 -10.90 12.68 -2.86
N GLU A 37 -11.61 12.76 -3.98
CA GLU A 37 -12.83 13.52 -4.12
C GLU A 37 -13.99 12.58 -4.47
N LEU A 38 -14.93 12.43 -3.55
CA LEU A 38 -16.09 11.56 -3.74
C LEU A 38 -17.25 12.35 -4.36
N SER A 39 -17.77 11.84 -5.47
CA SER A 39 -19.05 12.29 -6.04
C SER A 39 -20.23 11.45 -5.54
N LYS A 40 -19.96 10.23 -5.05
CA LYS A 40 -20.97 9.30 -4.52
C LYS A 40 -20.31 8.27 -3.59
N GLY A 41 -21.11 7.78 -2.63
CA GLY A 41 -20.77 6.66 -1.75
C GLY A 41 -19.98 7.05 -0.51
N ASP A 42 -19.52 6.04 0.20
CA ASP A 42 -18.77 6.18 1.45
C ASP A 42 -17.38 5.55 1.33
N PHE A 43 -16.39 6.25 1.85
CA PHE A 43 -15.02 5.76 2.02
C PHE A 43 -14.57 6.03 3.45
N PHE A 44 -14.16 4.99 4.16
CA PHE A 44 -13.73 5.10 5.55
C PHE A 44 -12.78 3.97 5.95
N PHE A 45 -12.16 4.09 7.12
CA PHE A 45 -11.33 3.07 7.74
C PHE A 45 -11.92 2.65 9.09
N TYR A 46 -11.56 1.47 9.56
CA TYR A 46 -11.67 1.13 10.98
C TYR A 46 -10.30 1.24 11.64
N SER A 47 -10.26 1.97 12.75
CA SER A 47 -9.11 2.07 13.65
C SER A 47 -9.57 1.63 15.03
N ASP A 48 -9.08 0.48 15.51
CA ASP A 48 -9.50 -0.13 16.79
C ASP A 48 -11.03 -0.25 16.93
N ASP A 49 -11.68 -0.80 15.91
CA ASP A 49 -13.14 -0.98 15.81
C ASP A 49 -13.94 0.34 15.78
N LYS A 50 -13.27 1.48 15.70
CA LYS A 50 -13.90 2.78 15.49
C LYS A 50 -13.81 3.19 14.03
N GLU A 51 -14.90 3.71 13.51
CA GLU A 51 -14.91 4.25 12.17
C GLU A 51 -14.16 5.59 12.12
N VAL A 52 -13.22 5.67 11.17
CA VAL A 52 -12.42 6.87 10.89
C VAL A 52 -12.69 7.29 9.45
N ARG A 53 -13.34 8.42 9.28
CA ARG A 53 -13.71 8.96 7.97
C ARG A 53 -13.41 10.44 7.86
N SER A 54 -13.43 10.97 6.65
CA SER A 54 -13.52 12.39 6.38
C SER A 54 -14.90 12.93 6.80
N THR A 55 -14.94 14.19 7.15
CA THR A 55 -16.21 14.93 7.34
C THR A 55 -16.67 15.63 6.06
N THR A 56 -15.83 15.63 5.04
CA THR A 56 -16.05 16.24 3.73
C THR A 56 -15.95 15.21 2.62
N THR A 57 -16.43 15.57 1.43
CA THR A 57 -16.32 14.74 0.23
C THR A 57 -14.93 14.78 -0.41
N ARG A 58 -14.09 15.76 -0.03
CA ARG A 58 -12.70 15.88 -0.48
C ARG A 58 -11.76 15.77 0.73
N PHE A 59 -10.85 14.82 0.70
CA PHE A 59 -9.97 14.51 1.81
C PHE A 59 -8.64 13.93 1.35
N GLY A 60 -7.62 14.08 2.18
CA GLY A 60 -6.32 13.47 1.98
C GLY A 60 -6.15 12.19 2.80
N VAL A 61 -5.44 11.22 2.26
CA VAL A 61 -4.97 10.03 2.98
C VAL A 61 -3.47 9.89 2.76
N PHE A 62 -2.73 9.83 3.85
CA PHE A 62 -1.29 9.61 3.81
C PHE A 62 -0.94 8.19 4.26
N TYR A 63 -0.09 7.54 3.47
CA TYR A 63 0.40 6.19 3.71
C TYR A 63 1.93 6.18 3.77
N PRO A 64 2.53 6.02 4.96
CA PRO A 64 3.97 5.81 5.07
C PRO A 64 4.40 4.44 4.51
N PRO A 65 5.71 4.19 4.32
CA PRO A 65 6.21 2.92 3.85
C PRO A 65 5.74 1.73 4.71
N PHE A 66 5.58 0.59 4.06
CA PHE A 66 5.18 -0.68 4.71
C PHE A 66 3.87 -0.61 5.50
N THR A 67 2.99 0.30 5.13
CA THR A 67 1.69 0.47 5.76
C THR A 67 0.72 -0.62 5.34
N ILE A 68 -0.04 -1.13 6.30
CA ILE A 68 -1.22 -1.97 6.09
C ILE A 68 -2.43 -1.16 6.54
N VAL A 69 -3.35 -0.89 5.63
CA VAL A 69 -4.64 -0.27 5.93
C VAL A 69 -5.78 -1.11 5.38
N ARG A 70 -6.97 -0.90 5.91
CA ARG A 70 -8.17 -1.63 5.54
C ARG A 70 -9.30 -0.67 5.25
N PRO A 71 -9.31 -0.03 4.07
CA PRO A 71 -10.41 0.82 3.67
C PRO A 71 -11.69 0.01 3.46
N HIS A 72 -12.79 0.63 3.81
CA HIS A 72 -14.14 0.20 3.52
C HIS A 72 -14.74 1.16 2.49
N VAL A 73 -15.35 0.62 1.46
CA VAL A 73 -16.00 1.38 0.39
C VAL A 73 -17.43 0.92 0.22
N ARG A 74 -18.35 1.86 -0.02
CA ARG A 74 -19.75 1.58 -0.32
C ARG A 74 -20.19 2.39 -1.53
N ASN A 75 -20.38 1.74 -2.66
CA ASN A 75 -20.84 2.35 -3.90
C ASN A 75 -20.08 3.65 -4.26
N VAL A 76 -18.75 3.61 -4.16
CA VAL A 76 -17.88 4.78 -4.29
C VAL A 76 -17.72 5.16 -5.75
N LYS A 77 -17.95 6.43 -6.07
CA LYS A 77 -17.52 7.09 -7.29
C LYS A 77 -16.80 8.37 -6.95
N GLY A 78 -15.77 8.68 -7.71
CA GLY A 78 -15.00 9.89 -7.48
C GLY A 78 -13.72 9.93 -8.28
N ARG A 79 -12.82 10.78 -7.83
CA ARG A 79 -11.50 11.00 -8.41
C ARG A 79 -10.42 10.86 -7.35
N VAL A 80 -9.28 10.33 -7.72
CA VAL A 80 -8.08 10.30 -6.89
C VAL A 80 -6.91 10.97 -7.60
N ILE A 81 -6.22 11.82 -6.87
CA ILE A 81 -4.95 12.41 -7.28
C ILE A 81 -3.94 11.98 -6.23
N GLY A 82 -2.83 11.39 -6.65
CA GLY A 82 -1.82 10.92 -5.72
C GLY A 82 -0.42 11.34 -6.13
N PHE A 83 0.46 11.47 -5.14
CA PHE A 83 1.89 11.63 -5.31
C PHE A 83 2.62 10.77 -4.28
N GLY A 84 3.59 10.03 -4.75
CA GLY A 84 4.39 9.16 -3.89
C GLY A 84 5.82 9.00 -4.38
N ALA A 85 6.66 8.43 -3.54
CA ALA A 85 8.02 8.09 -3.91
C ALA A 85 8.52 6.85 -3.16
N VAL A 86 9.46 6.12 -3.76
CA VAL A 86 10.13 4.96 -3.14
C VAL A 86 11.41 5.33 -2.40
N ARG A 87 11.64 6.60 -2.13
CA ARG A 87 12.75 7.11 -1.33
C ARG A 87 12.29 7.54 0.07
N SER A 88 13.19 7.47 1.03
CA SER A 88 12.93 7.99 2.38
C SER A 88 12.90 9.51 2.37
N VAL A 89 11.95 10.07 3.11
CA VAL A 89 11.82 11.51 3.38
C VAL A 89 11.60 11.64 4.88
N PRO A 90 12.62 12.02 5.66
CA PRO A 90 12.57 12.04 7.12
C PRO A 90 11.48 12.94 7.71
N GLU A 91 11.10 14.00 7.00
CA GLU A 91 10.09 14.97 7.40
C GLU A 91 8.66 14.42 7.35
N LEU A 92 8.45 13.30 6.66
CA LEU A 92 7.12 12.72 6.52
C LEU A 92 6.70 11.93 7.76
N PRO A 93 5.41 11.96 8.10
CA PRO A 93 4.86 11.16 9.20
C PRO A 93 5.13 9.66 9.04
N GLN A 94 5.27 8.97 10.18
CA GLN A 94 5.52 7.53 10.20
C GLN A 94 4.26 6.69 10.43
N THR A 95 3.10 7.33 10.58
CA THR A 95 1.81 6.67 10.77
C THR A 95 0.82 7.12 9.71
N PRO A 96 -0.03 6.22 9.20
CA PRO A 96 -1.06 6.59 8.24
C PRO A 96 -2.16 7.40 8.91
N PHE A 97 -2.74 8.34 8.17
CA PHE A 97 -3.86 9.16 8.65
C PHE A 97 -4.71 9.70 7.50
N ILE A 98 -5.94 10.08 7.83
CA ILE A 98 -6.87 10.80 6.96
C ILE A 98 -7.07 12.22 7.49
N PHE A 99 -7.29 13.19 6.61
CA PHE A 99 -7.55 14.59 6.97
C PHE A 99 -8.46 15.23 5.92
N ASP A 100 -9.27 16.18 6.37
CA ASP A 100 -10.10 16.97 5.47
C ASP A 100 -9.23 18.00 4.73
N THR A 101 -9.53 18.26 3.47
CA THR A 101 -8.81 19.24 2.66
C THR A 101 -9.72 19.85 1.59
N ASP A 102 -9.46 21.08 1.27
CA ASP A 102 -10.00 21.81 0.11
C ASP A 102 -9.00 21.92 -1.03
N LEU A 103 -7.85 21.24 -0.90
CA LEU A 103 -6.81 21.25 -1.91
C LEU A 103 -7.37 20.84 -3.27
N ASP A 104 -7.32 21.79 -4.21
CA ASP A 104 -7.63 21.56 -5.62
C ASP A 104 -6.36 21.72 -6.45
N GLY A 105 -6.04 20.67 -7.21
CA GLY A 105 -4.86 20.71 -8.06
C GLY A 105 -3.92 19.53 -7.94
N ILE A 106 -2.88 19.54 -8.76
CA ILE A 106 -1.91 18.45 -8.90
C ILE A 106 -0.88 18.52 -7.78
N LEU A 107 -0.59 17.41 -7.16
CA LEU A 107 0.56 17.23 -6.27
C LEU A 107 1.85 17.25 -7.12
N VAL A 108 2.70 18.23 -6.87
CA VAL A 108 3.80 18.57 -7.82
C VAL A 108 5.11 17.86 -7.48
N ASN A 109 5.49 17.87 -6.20
CA ASN A 109 6.76 17.34 -5.72
C ASN A 109 6.70 17.06 -4.20
N VAL A 110 7.80 16.49 -3.66
CA VAL A 110 7.93 16.14 -2.25
C VAL A 110 7.75 17.35 -1.32
N ASP A 111 8.34 18.50 -1.64
CA ASP A 111 8.24 19.71 -0.80
C ASP A 111 6.79 20.20 -0.70
N HIS A 112 6.04 20.06 -1.80
CA HIS A 112 4.61 20.37 -1.80
C HIS A 112 3.84 19.43 -0.87
N VAL A 113 4.11 18.13 -0.93
CA VAL A 113 3.50 17.13 -0.03
C VAL A 113 3.85 17.41 1.43
N VAL A 114 5.11 17.68 1.74
CA VAL A 114 5.55 18.01 3.11
C VAL A 114 4.79 19.22 3.65
N ARG A 115 4.64 20.29 2.84
CA ARG A 115 3.87 21.49 3.24
C ARG A 115 2.40 21.20 3.49
N ILE A 116 1.74 20.43 2.60
CA ILE A 116 0.34 20.03 2.77
C ILE A 116 0.18 19.26 4.08
N LEU A 117 1.03 18.27 4.28
CA LEU A 117 0.97 17.46 5.50
C LEU A 117 1.27 18.30 6.74
N ALA A 118 2.22 19.23 6.70
CA ALA A 118 2.51 20.12 7.84
C ALA A 118 1.32 21.04 8.18
N ALA A 119 0.61 21.51 7.17
CA ALA A 119 -0.54 22.43 7.32
C ALA A 119 -1.86 21.73 7.68
N SER A 120 -1.93 20.40 7.70
CA SER A 120 -3.17 19.64 7.97
C SER A 120 -3.41 19.49 9.47
N PRO A 121 -4.37 20.24 10.09
CA PRO A 121 -4.58 20.23 11.55
C PRO A 121 -5.35 19.01 12.04
N ASP A 122 -6.33 18.53 11.29
CA ASP A 122 -7.31 17.51 11.72
C ASP A 122 -6.89 16.09 11.27
N ARG A 123 -5.70 15.68 11.66
CA ARG A 123 -5.19 14.33 11.34
C ARG A 123 -5.87 13.27 12.20
N ARG A 124 -6.62 12.40 11.55
CA ARG A 124 -7.23 11.24 12.20
C ARG A 124 -6.41 9.99 11.84
N SER A 125 -5.75 9.42 12.84
CA SER A 125 -4.89 8.25 12.65
C SER A 125 -5.68 7.03 12.17
N ILE A 126 -5.10 6.30 11.23
CA ILE A 126 -5.65 5.05 10.69
C ILE A 126 -4.77 3.89 11.19
N VAL A 127 -4.98 3.48 12.42
CA VAL A 127 -4.26 2.34 13.01
C VAL A 127 -5.11 1.10 12.85
N LEU A 128 -4.63 0.10 12.12
CA LEU A 128 -5.37 -1.13 11.86
C LEU A 128 -5.78 -1.85 13.15
N ASN A 129 -4.88 -1.88 14.13
CA ASN A 129 -5.09 -2.48 15.45
C ASN A 129 -4.00 -1.94 16.39
N SER A 130 -4.38 -1.25 17.45
CA SER A 130 -3.43 -0.74 18.46
C SER A 130 -2.92 -1.83 19.41
N LYS A 131 -3.60 -2.98 19.47
CA LYS A 131 -3.28 -4.12 20.34
C LYS A 131 -2.55 -5.24 19.60
N LEU A 132 -1.63 -4.88 18.69
CA LEU A 132 -0.82 -5.86 17.98
C LEU A 132 0.06 -6.65 18.95
N SER A 133 0.14 -7.97 18.76
CA SER A 133 1.06 -8.80 19.52
C SER A 133 2.51 -8.48 19.14
N PHE A 134 3.40 -8.56 20.13
CA PHE A 134 4.84 -8.39 19.92
C PHE A 134 5.40 -9.37 18.87
N LEU A 135 4.86 -10.59 18.82
CA LEU A 135 5.21 -11.59 17.81
C LEU A 135 4.90 -11.09 16.40
N SER A 136 3.70 -10.56 16.17
CA SER A 136 3.28 -10.07 14.86
C SER A 136 4.07 -8.81 14.43
N ILE A 137 4.34 -7.91 15.37
CA ILE A 137 5.17 -6.72 15.11
C ILE A 137 6.58 -7.13 14.67
N LYS A 138 7.23 -8.04 15.42
CA LYS A 138 8.56 -8.55 15.04
C LYS A 138 8.56 -9.30 13.71
N ALA A 139 7.55 -10.13 13.48
CA ALA A 139 7.44 -10.86 12.22
C ALA A 139 7.27 -9.91 11.04
N LYS A 140 6.40 -8.92 11.16
CA LYS A 140 6.20 -7.89 10.13
C LYS A 140 7.50 -7.17 9.83
N ARG A 141 8.21 -6.69 10.85
CA ARG A 141 9.50 -6.03 10.71
C ARG A 141 10.53 -6.90 9.96
N LEU A 142 10.65 -8.18 10.33
CA LEU A 142 11.55 -9.10 9.63
C LEU A 142 11.17 -9.30 8.17
N ILE A 143 9.88 -9.29 7.83
CA ILE A 143 9.41 -9.34 6.45
C ILE A 143 9.76 -8.04 5.73
N ASP A 144 9.45 -6.87 6.30
CA ASP A 144 9.70 -5.56 5.71
C ASP A 144 11.18 -5.35 5.36
N GLU A 145 12.08 -5.78 6.26
CA GLU A 145 13.52 -5.68 6.08
C GLU A 145 14.08 -6.64 5.03
N ASN A 146 13.39 -7.77 4.73
CA ASN A 146 13.96 -8.87 3.96
C ASN A 146 13.05 -9.40 2.83
N TYR A 147 11.97 -8.72 2.46
CA TYR A 147 10.97 -9.26 1.53
C TYR A 147 11.52 -9.60 0.13
N LEU A 148 12.60 -8.97 -0.31
CA LEU A 148 13.28 -9.27 -1.57
C LEU A 148 14.21 -10.50 -1.45
N ALA A 149 14.77 -10.77 -0.28
CA ALA A 149 15.80 -11.77 -0.02
C ALA A 149 15.26 -13.15 0.40
N TYR A 150 14.20 -13.66 -0.21
CA TYR A 150 13.65 -15.00 0.07
C TYR A 150 13.40 -15.33 1.55
N PRO A 151 12.78 -14.53 2.37
CA PRO A 151 12.43 -14.99 3.71
C PRO A 151 11.37 -16.09 3.58
N SER A 152 11.67 -17.32 3.97
CA SER A 152 10.60 -18.28 4.18
C SER A 152 9.91 -17.98 5.51
N ILE A 153 8.59 -18.12 5.55
CA ILE A 153 7.84 -17.91 6.80
C ILE A 153 8.30 -18.87 7.89
N SER A 154 8.71 -20.08 7.52
CA SER A 154 9.30 -21.04 8.44
C SER A 154 10.62 -20.56 9.07
N ARG A 155 11.50 -19.90 8.31
CA ARG A 155 12.72 -19.28 8.85
C ARG A 155 12.42 -18.12 9.79
N ILE A 156 11.44 -17.29 9.45
CA ILE A 156 10.99 -16.21 10.32
C ILE A 156 10.43 -16.76 11.63
N ALA A 157 9.58 -17.79 11.56
CA ALA A 157 9.01 -18.45 12.74
C ALA A 157 10.11 -19.06 13.63
N ALA A 158 11.06 -19.78 13.03
CA ALA A 158 12.20 -20.34 13.76
C ALA A 158 13.05 -19.27 14.45
N ARG A 159 13.33 -18.13 13.76
CA ARG A 159 14.04 -16.99 14.36
C ARG A 159 13.30 -16.34 15.53
N LEU A 160 11.98 -16.44 15.54
CA LEU A 160 11.11 -15.93 16.61
C LEU A 160 10.79 -16.99 17.68
N GLY A 161 11.32 -18.20 17.57
CA GLY A 161 11.15 -19.28 18.54
C GLY A 161 9.73 -19.86 18.57
N VAL A 162 8.99 -19.81 17.45
CA VAL A 162 7.62 -20.30 17.35
C VAL A 162 7.41 -21.22 16.14
N SER A 163 6.31 -22.00 16.13
CA SER A 163 5.94 -22.77 14.94
C SER A 163 5.38 -21.84 13.84
N PRO A 164 5.54 -22.21 12.53
CA PRO A 164 4.96 -21.48 11.42
C PRO A 164 3.43 -21.31 11.53
N GLU A 165 2.73 -22.32 12.06
CA GLU A 165 1.28 -22.31 12.26
C GLU A 165 0.88 -21.30 13.34
N HIS A 166 1.62 -21.26 14.44
CA HIS A 166 1.39 -20.28 15.52
C HIS A 166 1.61 -18.87 15.00
N LEU A 167 2.73 -18.63 14.31
CA LEU A 167 3.01 -17.33 13.68
C LEU A 167 1.89 -16.93 12.71
N SER A 168 1.48 -17.85 11.82
CA SER A 168 0.45 -17.57 10.81
C SER A 168 -0.90 -17.22 11.43
N ARG A 169 -1.31 -17.95 12.47
CA ARG A 169 -2.57 -17.69 13.19
C ARG A 169 -2.54 -16.35 13.91
N GLN A 170 -1.45 -16.06 14.63
CA GLN A 170 -1.29 -14.80 15.36
C GLN A 170 -1.25 -13.60 14.41
N PHE A 171 -0.44 -13.66 13.36
CA PHE A 171 -0.29 -12.60 12.36
C PHE A 171 -1.62 -12.34 11.63
N LYS A 172 -2.38 -13.41 11.29
CA LYS A 172 -3.69 -13.27 10.65
C LYS A 172 -4.72 -12.61 11.57
N ARG A 173 -4.67 -12.87 12.88
CA ARG A 173 -5.53 -12.22 13.87
C ARG A 173 -5.23 -10.73 13.96
N ASP A 174 -3.95 -10.34 13.92
CA ASP A 174 -3.51 -8.99 14.15
C ASP A 174 -3.59 -8.11 12.87
N TYR A 175 -3.28 -8.69 11.70
CA TYR A 175 -3.21 -7.98 10.41
C TYR A 175 -4.27 -8.42 9.39
N TYR A 176 -5.21 -9.29 9.76
CA TYR A 176 -6.28 -9.83 8.90
C TYR A 176 -5.78 -10.56 7.64
N MET A 177 -4.51 -10.94 7.59
CA MET A 177 -3.88 -11.71 6.52
C MET A 177 -2.74 -12.58 7.02
N SER A 178 -2.37 -13.62 6.26
CA SER A 178 -1.21 -14.44 6.62
C SER A 178 0.11 -13.73 6.33
N PRO A 179 1.22 -14.06 7.05
CA PRO A 179 2.56 -13.53 6.74
C PRO A 179 2.98 -13.77 5.29
N SER A 180 2.64 -14.95 4.74
CA SER A 180 2.92 -15.29 3.34
C SER A 180 2.16 -14.39 2.36
N SER A 181 0.88 -14.09 2.66
CA SER A 181 0.10 -13.16 1.83
C SER A 181 0.70 -11.76 1.87
N TYR A 182 1.10 -11.29 3.04
CA TYR A 182 1.77 -10.02 3.23
C TYR A 182 3.07 -9.93 2.41
N LEU A 183 3.96 -10.92 2.57
CA LEU A 183 5.20 -11.01 1.82
C LEU A 183 4.99 -10.94 0.30
N HIS A 184 4.05 -11.73 -0.22
CA HIS A 184 3.77 -11.71 -1.66
C HIS A 184 3.17 -10.39 -2.14
N GLN A 185 2.42 -9.70 -1.30
CA GLN A 185 1.88 -8.38 -1.64
C GLN A 185 2.99 -7.33 -1.75
N LEU A 186 3.94 -7.30 -0.80
CA LEU A 186 5.11 -6.42 -0.88
C LEU A 186 5.92 -6.66 -2.17
N ARG A 187 6.16 -7.93 -2.53
CA ARG A 187 6.87 -8.30 -3.76
C ARG A 187 6.13 -7.86 -5.02
N VAL A 188 4.82 -7.99 -5.04
CA VAL A 188 4.01 -7.56 -6.18
C VAL A 188 3.97 -6.03 -6.26
N SER A 189 3.89 -5.33 -5.15
CA SER A 189 3.99 -3.86 -5.11
C SER A 189 5.32 -3.37 -5.70
N GLU A 190 6.44 -3.97 -5.27
CA GLU A 190 7.77 -3.68 -5.82
C GLU A 190 7.86 -4.01 -7.31
N ALA A 191 7.33 -5.17 -7.71
CA ALA A 191 7.31 -5.57 -9.12
C ALA A 191 6.50 -4.61 -9.99
N THR A 192 5.38 -4.10 -9.50
CA THR A 192 4.55 -3.13 -10.22
C THR A 192 5.32 -1.83 -10.46
N PHE A 193 6.03 -1.33 -9.44
CA PHE A 193 6.87 -0.16 -9.58
C PHE A 193 7.98 -0.38 -10.63
N ARG A 194 8.68 -1.51 -10.58
CA ARG A 194 9.76 -1.86 -11.53
C ARG A 194 9.25 -2.03 -12.97
N LEU A 195 8.04 -2.58 -13.13
CA LEU A 195 7.38 -2.63 -14.44
C LEU A 195 7.11 -1.22 -15.00
N ALA A 196 6.72 -0.29 -14.14
CA ALA A 196 6.44 1.09 -14.52
C ALA A 196 7.70 1.84 -14.98
N ILE A 197 8.86 1.59 -14.35
CA ILE A 197 10.16 2.15 -14.78
C ILE A 197 10.80 1.39 -15.95
N GLY A 198 10.15 0.33 -16.45
CA GLY A 198 10.54 -0.33 -17.70
C GLY A 198 11.50 -1.51 -17.59
N GLU A 199 11.77 -2.01 -16.37
CA GLU A 199 12.63 -3.18 -16.17
C GLU A 199 12.05 -4.46 -16.81
N GLU A 200 12.91 -5.40 -17.19
CA GLU A 200 12.48 -6.64 -17.84
C GLU A 200 11.80 -7.59 -16.84
N ILE A 201 10.71 -8.26 -17.28
CA ILE A 201 9.87 -9.09 -16.41
C ILE A 201 10.66 -10.24 -15.76
N ILE A 202 11.60 -10.82 -16.48
CA ILE A 202 12.42 -11.93 -15.97
C ILE A 202 13.35 -11.46 -14.85
N ASP A 203 13.96 -10.29 -15.00
CA ASP A 203 14.84 -9.69 -14.00
C ASP A 203 14.05 -9.29 -12.77
N ILE A 204 12.90 -8.61 -12.96
CA ILE A 204 11.97 -8.28 -11.89
C ILE A 204 11.60 -9.53 -11.09
N SER A 205 11.21 -10.62 -11.76
CA SER A 205 10.82 -11.87 -11.10
C SER A 205 11.89 -12.37 -10.14
N ASN A 206 13.14 -12.40 -10.60
CA ASN A 206 14.29 -12.85 -9.81
C ASN A 206 14.56 -11.90 -8.63
N GLU A 207 14.62 -10.61 -8.88
CA GLU A 207 14.97 -9.59 -7.89
C GLU A 207 13.92 -9.38 -6.82
N VAL A 208 12.63 -9.58 -7.13
CA VAL A 208 11.57 -9.53 -6.11
C VAL A 208 11.39 -10.87 -5.38
N GLY A 209 12.33 -11.80 -5.57
CA GLY A 209 12.44 -13.00 -4.77
C GLY A 209 11.58 -14.17 -5.25
N TYR A 210 11.38 -14.35 -6.55
CA TYR A 210 10.80 -15.56 -7.14
C TYR A 210 11.85 -16.33 -7.94
N ASN A 211 12.07 -17.60 -7.63
CA ASN A 211 12.97 -18.50 -8.38
C ASN A 211 12.29 -19.12 -9.60
N ASP A 212 10.99 -18.87 -9.78
CA ASP A 212 10.15 -19.46 -10.81
C ASP A 212 9.22 -18.40 -11.37
N LEU A 213 9.38 -18.13 -12.66
CA LEU A 213 8.61 -17.14 -13.40
C LEU A 213 7.11 -17.45 -13.40
N SER A 214 6.74 -18.75 -13.50
CA SER A 214 5.33 -19.16 -13.47
C SER A 214 4.68 -18.85 -12.13
N ARG A 215 5.42 -19.06 -11.02
CA ARG A 215 4.98 -18.68 -9.68
C ARG A 215 4.84 -17.17 -9.53
N PHE A 216 5.75 -16.39 -10.10
CA PHE A 216 5.67 -14.94 -10.14
C PHE A 216 4.38 -14.50 -10.85
N TYR A 217 4.13 -14.96 -12.09
CA TYR A 217 2.93 -14.64 -12.85
C TYR A 217 1.65 -14.98 -12.08
N LYS A 218 1.58 -16.18 -11.49
CA LYS A 218 0.43 -16.62 -10.67
C LYS A 218 0.19 -15.70 -9.47
N GLN A 219 1.24 -15.32 -8.75
CA GLN A 219 1.13 -14.45 -7.57
C GLN A 219 0.80 -13.01 -7.97
N PHE A 220 1.36 -12.52 -9.06
CA PHE A 220 1.09 -11.19 -9.59
C PHE A 220 -0.38 -11.09 -10.04
N LYS A 221 -0.84 -11.96 -10.94
CA LYS A 221 -2.23 -11.97 -11.44
C LYS A 221 -3.26 -12.15 -10.32
N LYS A 222 -2.96 -12.97 -9.30
CA LYS A 222 -3.84 -13.13 -8.14
C LYS A 222 -4.12 -11.81 -7.43
N ARG A 223 -3.17 -10.87 -7.40
CA ARG A 223 -3.24 -9.63 -6.61
C ARG A 223 -3.64 -8.42 -7.43
N THR A 224 -3.14 -8.32 -8.64
CA THR A 224 -3.41 -7.19 -9.54
C THR A 224 -4.57 -7.43 -10.50
N LYS A 225 -5.06 -8.70 -10.61
CA LYS A 225 -6.05 -9.19 -11.59
C LYS A 225 -5.56 -9.19 -13.03
N THR A 226 -4.38 -8.65 -13.31
CA THR A 226 -3.73 -8.58 -14.61
C THR A 226 -2.41 -9.37 -14.60
N SER A 227 -1.91 -9.76 -15.76
CA SER A 227 -0.55 -10.29 -15.88
C SER A 227 0.50 -9.17 -15.78
N PRO A 228 1.78 -9.47 -15.48
CA PRO A 228 2.84 -8.48 -15.53
C PRO A 228 2.96 -7.74 -16.86
N ALA A 229 2.75 -8.47 -17.99
CA ALA A 229 2.80 -7.88 -19.33
C ALA A 229 1.64 -6.92 -19.60
N GLU A 230 0.42 -7.31 -19.24
CA GLU A 230 -0.76 -6.43 -19.33
C GLU A 230 -0.59 -5.19 -18.44
N CYS A 231 -0.12 -5.38 -17.20
CA CYS A 231 0.16 -4.29 -16.28
C CYS A 231 1.17 -3.29 -16.86
N ARG A 232 2.28 -3.78 -17.43
CA ARG A 232 3.27 -2.94 -18.12
C ARG A 232 2.64 -2.11 -19.24
N THR A 233 1.76 -2.72 -20.04
CA THR A 233 1.08 -2.04 -21.15
C THR A 233 0.16 -0.93 -20.63
N MET A 234 -0.57 -1.18 -19.54
CA MET A 234 -1.44 -0.19 -18.90
C MET A 234 -0.64 0.99 -18.32
N LEU A 235 0.50 0.71 -17.69
CA LEU A 235 1.37 1.73 -17.09
C LEU A 235 2.08 2.62 -18.13
N LYS A 236 2.27 2.13 -19.37
CA LYS A 236 2.92 2.87 -20.46
C LYS A 236 1.95 3.71 -21.31
N LYS A 237 0.63 3.56 -21.14
CA LYS A 237 -0.33 4.42 -21.84
C LYS A 237 -0.32 5.80 -21.18
N PRO A 238 -0.02 6.88 -21.92
CA PRO A 238 -0.25 8.24 -21.42
C PRO A 238 -1.75 8.41 -21.11
N ALA A 239 -2.04 9.08 -20.01
CA ALA A 239 -3.40 9.48 -19.63
C ALA A 239 -3.95 10.52 -20.58
#